data_39cf51e836cecd78e9aaf2fdf4b94d5e
#
_entry.id   39cf51e836cecd78e9aaf2fdf4b94d5e
#
_cell.length_a   1.000
_cell.length_b   1.000
_cell.length_c   1.000
_cell.angle_alpha   90.00
_cell.angle_beta   90.00
_cell.angle_gamma   90.00
#
_symmetry.space_group_name_H-M   'P 1'
#
loop_
_entity.id
_entity.type
_entity.pdbx_description
1 polymer ?
#
loop_
_entity_poly.entity_id
_entity_poly.type
_entity_poly.pdbx_seq_one_letter_code
_entity_poly.pdbx_strand_id
1 'polypeptide(L)'
;MNWLAPKLSLRVAQKQILTPGLVQMVSVLALNRLELRDMITQEIMANPVLDEVTEEGAAATDSYQDEAFLKKETEKVPETEGANPFDEFDFGSFFTQYLDVGAERQASSEREDIERPSFDKFLSSAQNLADHLEWQLSVSICTEVVRKIAESIVGNLDENGYLTATLDEIAAAGNYSMDDVEEALAMVQEFDPPGVGARDLQECLLIQLKLVDPQNTLAQQIIAEHLKLLQNNQLKEVARALNRPVELVKRAVDVIKRLDPKPGSRYNHTEPRLVEPDVQFRKVDGEWQALMNDDDLPQLRLNPMYRRLLARDAADRDVRNYVKERFTAAIQLMKNIEQRKHTIQRVCLSILRRQGDFLDYGADHLKPMMIKEVAEEVGVHPSTVSRAVANKYVHTPQGVLELRYFFSESVNGPQGSEMSLLSLKRRVKKMIEDEDPAHPLTDEQITKRLSEEGIQVTRRTVAKYREDLRIPSTHRRRVKA
;
A
#
# COMPACT_ATOMS: atom_id res chain seq x y z
N MET A 1 -51.94 53.64 3.65
CA MET A 1 -51.77 52.69 2.50
C MET A 1 -50.26 52.64 2.21
N ASN A 2 -49.56 51.61 2.78
CA ASN A 2 -48.14 51.42 2.55
C ASN A 2 -47.97 50.48 1.37
N TRP A 3 -47.46 50.99 0.27
CA TRP A 3 -47.10 50.19 -0.90
C TRP A 3 -45.71 49.56 -0.63
N LEU A 4 -45.73 48.23 -0.46
CA LEU A 4 -44.48 47.39 -0.42
C LEU A 4 -43.94 47.25 -1.85
N ALA A 5 -42.92 47.99 -2.21
CA ALA A 5 -42.19 47.76 -3.45
C ALA A 5 -41.30 46.52 -3.31
N PRO A 6 -41.36 45.53 -4.20
CA PRO A 6 -40.47 44.36 -4.17
C PRO A 6 -39.04 44.79 -4.53
N LYS A 7 -38.10 44.65 -3.60
CA LYS A 7 -36.66 44.77 -3.90
C LYS A 7 -36.20 43.53 -4.63
N LEU A 8 -36.02 43.63 -5.93
CA LEU A 8 -35.29 42.62 -6.71
C LEU A 8 -33.81 42.66 -6.33
N SER A 9 -33.34 41.69 -5.61
CA SER A 9 -31.90 41.46 -5.41
C SER A 9 -31.43 40.40 -6.40
N LEU A 10 -30.79 40.81 -7.49
CA LEU A 10 -30.06 39.90 -8.40
C LEU A 10 -28.80 39.41 -7.66
N ARG A 11 -28.83 38.18 -7.19
CA ARG A 11 -27.59 37.46 -6.77
C ARG A 11 -27.07 36.75 -8.01
N VAL A 12 -26.04 37.31 -8.63
CA VAL A 12 -25.25 36.63 -9.65
C VAL A 12 -24.40 35.58 -8.93
N ALA A 13 -24.84 34.34 -8.93
CA ALA A 13 -24.02 33.21 -8.52
C ALA A 13 -23.12 32.83 -9.71
N GLN A 14 -21.87 33.28 -9.66
CA GLN A 14 -20.83 32.83 -10.59
C GLN A 14 -20.53 31.35 -10.30
N LYS A 15 -21.17 30.41 -11.01
CA LYS A 15 -20.71 29.02 -11.07
C LYS A 15 -19.48 28.98 -11.98
N GLN A 16 -18.31 28.79 -11.38
CA GLN A 16 -17.12 28.44 -12.13
C GLN A 16 -17.34 27.04 -12.73
N ILE A 17 -17.61 26.98 -14.01
CA ILE A 17 -17.65 25.73 -14.77
C ILE A 17 -16.20 25.39 -15.06
N LEU A 18 -15.66 24.37 -14.38
CA LEU A 18 -14.35 23.81 -14.69
C LEU A 18 -14.34 23.31 -16.12
N THR A 19 -13.37 23.73 -16.91
CA THR A 19 -13.19 23.21 -18.27
C THR A 19 -12.89 21.71 -18.21
N PRO A 20 -13.38 20.91 -19.18
CA PRO A 20 -13.14 19.45 -19.19
C PRO A 20 -11.65 19.08 -19.04
N GLY A 21 -10.74 19.86 -19.63
CA GLY A 21 -9.29 19.66 -19.49
C GLY A 21 -8.76 19.85 -18.06
N LEU A 22 -9.32 20.80 -17.29
CA LEU A 22 -8.96 20.97 -15.87
C LEU A 22 -9.47 19.82 -15.01
N VAL A 23 -10.63 19.28 -15.30
CA VAL A 23 -11.16 18.12 -14.58
C VAL A 23 -10.27 16.91 -14.84
N GLN A 24 -9.89 16.68 -16.09
CA GLN A 24 -8.99 15.59 -16.49
C GLN A 24 -7.59 15.74 -15.86
N MET A 25 -7.02 16.94 -15.84
CA MET A 25 -5.75 17.22 -15.18
C MET A 25 -5.78 16.89 -13.68
N VAL A 26 -6.86 17.29 -13.00
CA VAL A 26 -7.05 17.06 -11.58
C VAL A 26 -7.22 15.56 -11.27
N SER A 27 -7.94 14.81 -12.12
CA SER A 27 -8.09 13.36 -11.97
C SER A 27 -6.76 12.64 -12.20
N VAL A 28 -6.01 12.98 -13.26
CA VAL A 28 -4.69 12.41 -13.57
C VAL A 28 -3.69 12.60 -12.41
N LEU A 29 -3.73 13.72 -11.70
CA LEU A 29 -2.86 13.96 -10.53
C LEU A 29 -3.15 13.00 -9.35
N ALA A 30 -4.42 12.62 -9.16
CA ALA A 30 -4.85 11.82 -8.02
C ALA A 30 -4.61 10.31 -8.21
N LEU A 31 -4.60 9.82 -9.46
CA LEU A 31 -4.46 8.40 -9.77
C LEU A 31 -3.15 7.81 -9.23
N ASN A 32 -3.18 6.54 -8.84
CA ASN A 32 -1.97 5.79 -8.55
C ASN A 32 -1.28 5.36 -9.87
N ARG A 33 -0.15 4.65 -9.79
CA ARG A 33 0.62 4.23 -10.97
C ARG A 33 -0.13 3.22 -11.84
N LEU A 34 -0.78 2.23 -11.23
CA LEU A 34 -1.57 1.22 -11.94
C LEU A 34 -2.79 1.83 -12.63
N GLU A 35 -3.56 2.64 -11.91
CA GLU A 35 -4.72 3.36 -12.46
C GLU A 35 -4.32 4.30 -13.61
N LEU A 36 -3.15 4.94 -13.51
CA LEU A 36 -2.62 5.79 -14.58
C LEU A 36 -2.28 4.98 -15.83
N ARG A 37 -1.63 3.82 -15.66
CA ARG A 37 -1.33 2.89 -16.75
C ARG A 37 -2.59 2.41 -17.46
N ASP A 38 -3.59 2.00 -16.68
CA ASP A 38 -4.88 1.54 -17.22
C ASP A 38 -5.57 2.66 -18.00
N MET A 39 -5.58 3.89 -17.47
CA MET A 39 -6.15 5.06 -18.14
C MET A 39 -5.40 5.37 -19.43
N ILE A 40 -4.07 5.34 -19.44
CA ILE A 40 -3.25 5.55 -20.64
C ILE A 40 -3.56 4.47 -21.68
N THR A 41 -3.64 3.21 -21.29
CA THR A 41 -3.95 2.09 -22.19
C THR A 41 -5.36 2.25 -22.80
N GLN A 42 -6.35 2.67 -22.02
CA GLN A 42 -7.70 2.97 -22.53
C GLN A 42 -7.70 4.13 -23.54
N GLU A 43 -6.94 5.18 -23.26
CA GLU A 43 -6.82 6.33 -24.17
C GLU A 43 -6.07 5.96 -25.48
N ILE A 44 -5.05 5.11 -25.42
CA ILE A 44 -4.39 4.58 -26.63
C ILE A 44 -5.38 3.80 -27.51
N MET A 45 -6.24 2.95 -26.89
CA MET A 45 -7.27 2.23 -27.63
C MET A 45 -8.35 3.14 -28.22
N ALA A 46 -8.70 4.23 -27.52
CA ALA A 46 -9.74 5.18 -27.93
C ALA A 46 -9.24 6.21 -28.95
N ASN A 47 -7.94 6.52 -28.97
CA ASN A 47 -7.36 7.58 -29.78
C ASN A 47 -6.29 7.04 -30.74
N PRO A 48 -6.61 6.86 -32.02
CA PRO A 48 -5.68 6.28 -33.00
C PRO A 48 -4.45 7.15 -33.31
N VAL A 49 -4.39 8.38 -32.80
CA VAL A 49 -3.25 9.30 -32.97
C VAL A 49 -2.11 9.01 -31.98
N LEU A 50 -2.42 8.28 -30.88
CA LEU A 50 -1.46 7.90 -29.84
C LEU A 50 -0.89 6.53 -30.18
N ASP A 51 0.43 6.43 -30.19
CA ASP A 51 1.18 5.18 -30.31
C ASP A 51 2.06 4.99 -29.07
N GLU A 52 2.28 3.74 -28.69
CA GLU A 52 3.25 3.36 -27.67
C GLU A 52 4.62 3.15 -28.33
N VAL A 53 5.66 3.69 -27.72
CA VAL A 53 7.05 3.45 -28.16
C VAL A 53 7.48 2.10 -27.60
N THR A 54 7.45 1.06 -28.45
CA THR A 54 8.11 -0.21 -28.19
C THR A 54 9.61 -0.08 -28.54
N GLU A 55 10.49 -0.68 -27.73
CA GLU A 55 11.96 -0.63 -27.92
C GLU A 55 12.40 -1.07 -29.33
N GLU A 56 11.63 -1.95 -29.97
CA GLU A 56 11.86 -2.39 -31.35
C GLU A 56 11.58 -1.30 -32.41
N GLY A 57 10.72 -0.33 -32.11
CA GLY A 57 10.38 0.78 -33.01
C GLY A 57 11.37 1.93 -33.00
N ALA A 58 12.21 2.04 -31.98
CA ALA A 58 13.20 3.11 -31.86
C ALA A 58 14.37 2.94 -32.86
N ALA A 59 14.73 1.71 -33.20
CA ALA A 59 15.85 1.43 -34.13
C ALA A 59 15.52 1.67 -35.61
N ALA A 60 14.24 1.79 -35.98
CA ALA A 60 13.82 1.87 -37.37
C ALA A 60 13.61 3.31 -37.91
N THR A 61 13.68 4.34 -37.06
CA THR A 61 13.31 5.72 -37.42
C THR A 61 14.47 6.72 -37.50
N ASP A 62 15.71 6.32 -37.22
CA ASP A 62 16.88 7.21 -37.25
C ASP A 62 17.40 7.55 -38.67
N SER A 63 16.67 7.22 -39.74
CA SER A 63 17.15 7.42 -41.13
C SER A 63 16.29 8.35 -42.01
N TYR A 64 15.37 9.14 -41.46
CA TYR A 64 14.62 10.09 -42.28
C TYR A 64 14.78 11.53 -41.79
N GLN A 65 15.71 12.22 -42.40
CA GLN A 65 15.91 13.65 -42.62
C GLN A 65 14.69 14.56 -42.27
N ASP A 66 14.52 14.90 -41.02
CA ASP A 66 13.56 15.94 -40.59
C ASP A 66 14.16 17.35 -40.51
N GLU A 67 15.48 17.51 -40.75
CA GLU A 67 16.15 18.83 -40.77
C GLU A 67 15.72 19.75 -41.91
N ALA A 68 15.19 19.20 -43.00
CA ALA A 68 14.80 20.02 -44.18
C ALA A 68 13.43 20.71 -44.01
N PHE A 69 12.59 20.24 -43.05
CA PHE A 69 11.25 20.78 -42.87
C PHE A 69 11.20 21.94 -41.86
N LEU A 70 12.06 21.93 -40.87
CA LEU A 70 12.15 22.98 -39.86
C LEU A 70 12.75 24.31 -40.35
N LYS A 71 13.57 24.27 -41.41
CA LYS A 71 14.15 25.46 -42.00
C LYS A 71 13.25 26.23 -42.99
N LYS A 72 12.10 25.68 -43.37
CA LYS A 72 11.20 26.31 -44.35
C LYS A 72 10.03 27.12 -43.76
N GLU A 73 9.76 26.99 -42.46
CA GLU A 73 8.64 27.71 -41.80
C GLU A 73 9.05 29.02 -41.11
N THR A 74 10.36 29.38 -41.10
CA THR A 74 10.81 30.65 -40.49
C THR A 74 10.80 31.85 -41.43
N GLU A 75 10.44 31.68 -42.69
CA GLU A 75 10.41 32.78 -43.66
C GLU A 75 9.02 32.97 -44.30
N LYS A 76 7.99 33.33 -43.61
CA LYS A 76 6.80 34.08 -44.13
C LYS A 76 5.67 34.09 -43.14
N VAL A 77 5.62 35.12 -42.35
CA VAL A 77 4.37 35.53 -41.66
C VAL A 77 3.90 36.82 -42.31
N PRO A 78 2.74 36.87 -42.97
CA PRO A 78 1.99 38.11 -43.09
C PRO A 78 0.99 38.21 -41.95
N GLU A 79 1.07 39.30 -41.23
CA GLU A 79 0.09 39.75 -40.23
C GLU A 79 -1.29 39.86 -40.88
N THR A 80 -2.26 39.11 -40.35
CA THR A 80 -3.69 39.41 -40.50
C THR A 80 -4.41 39.09 -39.17
N GLU A 81 -4.97 40.14 -38.61
CA GLU A 81 -5.78 40.21 -37.43
C GLU A 81 -6.97 39.24 -37.48
N GLY A 82 -7.04 38.35 -36.52
CA GLY A 82 -8.17 37.47 -36.26
C GLY A 82 -7.83 36.55 -35.08
N ALA A 83 -8.09 37.03 -33.88
CA ALA A 83 -7.77 36.32 -32.65
C ALA A 83 -8.42 34.92 -32.58
N ASN A 84 -7.66 33.92 -32.98
CA ASN A 84 -7.91 32.52 -32.65
C ASN A 84 -7.16 32.18 -31.35
N PRO A 85 -7.80 31.62 -30.34
CA PRO A 85 -7.15 31.25 -29.06
C PRO A 85 -6.05 30.17 -29.23
N PHE A 86 -5.76 29.75 -30.46
CA PHE A 86 -4.77 28.72 -30.79
C PHE A 86 -3.42 29.29 -31.31
N ASP A 87 -3.31 30.59 -31.57
CA ASP A 87 -2.06 31.21 -32.06
C ASP A 87 -1.07 31.55 -30.93
N GLU A 88 -1.46 31.49 -29.67
CA GLU A 88 -0.56 31.67 -28.49
C GLU A 88 0.28 30.44 -28.15
N PHE A 89 0.13 29.34 -28.88
CA PHE A 89 0.87 28.12 -28.59
C PHE A 89 2.00 27.92 -29.61
N ASP A 90 3.21 28.22 -29.18
CA ASP A 90 4.44 27.90 -29.95
C ASP A 90 4.65 26.35 -29.89
N PHE A 91 4.06 25.68 -30.88
CA PHE A 91 4.23 24.25 -31.09
C PHE A 91 5.66 23.84 -31.42
N GLY A 92 6.47 24.75 -31.94
CA GLY A 92 7.85 24.50 -32.36
C GLY A 92 8.77 24.27 -31.16
N SER A 93 8.69 25.11 -30.14
CA SER A 93 9.52 25.02 -28.94
C SER A 93 9.20 23.79 -28.09
N PHE A 94 7.94 23.38 -28.03
CA PHE A 94 7.51 22.17 -27.31
C PHE A 94 8.05 20.89 -27.99
N PHE A 95 8.04 20.84 -29.32
CA PHE A 95 8.54 19.67 -30.05
C PHE A 95 10.06 19.51 -29.98
N THR A 96 10.84 20.60 -30.02
CA THR A 96 12.29 20.54 -29.86
C THR A 96 12.68 20.05 -28.47
N GLN A 97 12.03 20.50 -27.44
CA GLN A 97 12.31 20.07 -26.06
C GLN A 97 11.94 18.60 -25.79
N TYR A 98 10.92 18.08 -26.48
CA TYR A 98 10.48 16.67 -26.32
C TYR A 98 11.32 15.68 -27.15
N LEU A 99 11.89 16.10 -28.29
CA LEU A 99 12.76 15.27 -29.11
C LEU A 99 14.22 15.21 -28.60
N ASP A 100 14.70 16.27 -27.92
CA ASP A 100 16.06 16.31 -27.36
C ASP A 100 16.24 15.44 -26.11
N VAL A 101 15.17 15.20 -25.34
CA VAL A 101 15.22 14.34 -24.14
C VAL A 101 15.50 12.87 -24.47
N GLY A 102 15.24 12.42 -25.70
CA GLY A 102 15.51 11.05 -26.15
C GLY A 102 16.98 10.74 -26.47
N ALA A 103 17.78 11.75 -26.74
CA ALA A 103 19.16 11.56 -27.22
C ALA A 103 20.21 11.42 -26.11
N GLU A 104 19.96 11.91 -24.91
CA GLU A 104 20.93 11.85 -23.79
C GLU A 104 20.92 10.54 -22.99
N ARG A 105 19.97 9.63 -23.22
CA ARG A 105 19.87 8.35 -22.48
C ARG A 105 20.64 7.18 -23.10
N GLN A 106 21.33 7.34 -24.21
CA GLN A 106 22.01 6.23 -24.91
C GLN A 106 23.47 5.97 -24.49
N ALA A 107 24.01 6.68 -23.52
CA ALA A 107 25.38 6.46 -23.06
C ALA A 107 25.40 5.94 -21.62
N SER A 108 25.16 4.67 -21.42
CA SER A 108 25.72 3.77 -20.41
C SER A 108 24.76 2.67 -19.94
N SER A 109 24.71 1.60 -20.69
CA SER A 109 24.46 0.29 -20.07
C SER A 109 25.37 -0.71 -20.78
N GLU A 110 26.59 -0.86 -20.30
CA GLU A 110 27.29 -2.14 -20.40
C GLU A 110 26.41 -3.16 -19.69
N ARG A 111 25.62 -3.90 -20.48
CA ARG A 111 24.90 -5.08 -19.99
C ARG A 111 25.95 -6.12 -19.71
N GLU A 112 26.31 -6.30 -18.44
CA GLU A 112 26.88 -7.54 -17.97
C GLU A 112 25.87 -8.64 -18.34
N ASP A 113 26.31 -9.60 -19.15
CA ASP A 113 25.58 -10.84 -19.40
C ASP A 113 25.50 -11.64 -18.09
N ILE A 114 24.53 -11.28 -17.28
CA ILE A 114 24.14 -12.08 -16.12
C ILE A 114 23.43 -13.30 -16.69
N GLU A 115 24.10 -14.47 -16.63
CA GLU A 115 23.48 -15.76 -16.94
C GLU A 115 22.14 -15.83 -16.20
N ARG A 116 21.05 -15.70 -16.92
CA ARG A 116 19.71 -15.81 -16.35
C ARG A 116 19.54 -17.25 -15.87
N PRO A 117 19.36 -17.50 -14.57
CA PRO A 117 19.13 -18.85 -14.09
C PRO A 117 17.89 -19.42 -14.78
N SER A 118 17.97 -20.71 -15.16
CA SER A 118 16.88 -21.38 -15.90
C SER A 118 15.57 -21.26 -15.14
N PHE A 119 14.47 -21.01 -15.85
CA PHE A 119 13.12 -20.84 -15.32
C PHE A 119 12.66 -21.98 -14.40
N ASP A 120 13.20 -23.18 -14.60
CA ASP A 120 12.88 -24.38 -13.80
C ASP A 120 13.22 -24.25 -12.30
N LYS A 121 14.13 -23.36 -11.93
CA LYS A 121 14.48 -23.12 -10.52
C LYS A 121 13.46 -22.21 -9.79
N PHE A 122 12.59 -21.52 -10.51
CA PHE A 122 11.57 -20.62 -9.97
C PHE A 122 10.17 -21.22 -9.91
N LEU A 123 9.99 -22.43 -10.46
CA LEU A 123 8.68 -23.10 -10.52
C LEU A 123 8.32 -23.93 -9.28
N SER A 124 9.02 -23.78 -8.15
CA SER A 124 8.53 -24.36 -6.91
C SER A 124 7.36 -23.53 -6.39
N SER A 125 6.12 -23.96 -6.68
CA SER A 125 4.96 -23.42 -6.00
C SER A 125 5.05 -23.76 -4.51
N ALA A 126 4.88 -22.74 -3.65
CA ALA A 126 4.77 -22.96 -2.22
C ALA A 126 3.57 -23.88 -1.96
N GLN A 127 3.78 -25.00 -1.27
CA GLN A 127 2.69 -25.93 -0.92
C GLN A 127 1.75 -25.25 0.06
N ASN A 128 0.47 -25.21 -0.28
CA ASN A 128 -0.60 -24.76 0.61
C ASN A 128 -0.92 -25.84 1.65
N LEU A 129 -1.57 -25.45 2.77
CA LEU A 129 -2.02 -26.40 3.78
C LEU A 129 -2.93 -27.48 3.19
N ALA A 130 -3.86 -27.09 2.32
CA ALA A 130 -4.78 -28.04 1.66
C ALA A 130 -4.02 -29.09 0.84
N ASP A 131 -3.08 -28.68 -0.01
CA ASP A 131 -2.27 -29.59 -0.85
C ASP A 131 -1.49 -30.58 0.01
N HIS A 132 -0.94 -30.12 1.16
CA HIS A 132 -0.19 -30.96 2.08
C HIS A 132 -1.08 -32.01 2.75
N LEU A 133 -2.28 -31.62 3.18
CA LEU A 133 -3.26 -32.53 3.81
C LEU A 133 -3.85 -33.51 2.79
N GLU A 134 -4.14 -33.08 1.58
CA GLU A 134 -4.57 -33.97 0.48
C GLU A 134 -3.51 -35.01 0.13
N TRP A 135 -2.24 -34.61 0.13
CA TRP A 135 -1.15 -35.56 -0.03
C TRP A 135 -1.13 -36.60 1.08
N GLN A 136 -1.26 -36.21 2.35
CA GLN A 136 -1.33 -37.14 3.47
C GLN A 136 -2.54 -38.05 3.37
N LEU A 137 -3.69 -37.51 2.97
CA LEU A 137 -4.91 -38.28 2.74
C LEU A 137 -4.73 -39.31 1.65
N SER A 138 -3.99 -39.02 0.59
CA SER A 138 -3.71 -39.95 -0.51
C SER A 138 -2.85 -41.15 -0.07
N VAL A 139 -2.00 -40.95 0.93
CA VAL A 139 -1.12 -41.98 1.51
C VAL A 139 -1.83 -42.79 2.60
N SER A 140 -2.87 -42.22 3.25
CA SER A 140 -3.62 -42.90 4.33
C SER A 140 -4.52 -44.03 3.79
N ILE A 141 -4.70 -45.07 4.62
CA ILE A 141 -5.57 -46.22 4.27
C ILE A 141 -6.97 -45.93 4.81
N CYS A 142 -7.90 -45.59 3.93
CA CYS A 142 -9.29 -45.28 4.31
C CYS A 142 -10.29 -45.82 3.23
N THR A 143 -11.56 -45.91 3.57
CA THR A 143 -12.62 -46.22 2.63
C THR A 143 -12.85 -45.03 1.67
N GLU A 144 -13.37 -45.32 0.47
CA GLU A 144 -13.65 -44.25 -0.51
C GLU A 144 -14.63 -43.18 0.02
N VAL A 145 -15.58 -43.61 0.86
CA VAL A 145 -16.56 -42.69 1.46
C VAL A 145 -15.88 -41.74 2.45
N VAL A 146 -15.09 -42.28 3.39
CA VAL A 146 -14.35 -41.50 4.38
C VAL A 146 -13.35 -40.57 3.68
N ARG A 147 -12.72 -41.02 2.57
CA ARG A 147 -11.81 -40.15 1.80
C ARG A 147 -12.51 -38.92 1.23
N LYS A 148 -13.67 -39.10 0.58
CA LYS A 148 -14.44 -37.96 0.03
C LYS A 148 -14.91 -36.99 1.13
N ILE A 149 -15.28 -37.52 2.28
CA ILE A 149 -15.64 -36.68 3.43
C ILE A 149 -14.41 -35.91 3.93
N ALA A 150 -13.25 -36.56 4.06
CA ALA A 150 -12.01 -35.92 4.46
C ALA A 150 -11.56 -34.83 3.47
N GLU A 151 -11.68 -35.06 2.16
CA GLU A 151 -11.45 -34.04 1.12
C GLU A 151 -12.38 -32.84 1.30
N SER A 152 -13.66 -33.09 1.61
CA SER A 152 -14.62 -32.03 1.91
C SER A 152 -14.26 -31.25 3.20
N ILE A 153 -13.76 -31.93 4.23
CA ILE A 153 -13.29 -31.32 5.47
C ILE A 153 -12.07 -30.43 5.18
N VAL A 154 -11.09 -30.96 4.45
CA VAL A 154 -9.86 -30.22 4.06
C VAL A 154 -10.20 -28.96 3.26
N GLY A 155 -11.16 -29.05 2.32
CA GLY A 155 -11.63 -27.89 1.54
C GLY A 155 -12.37 -26.83 2.35
N ASN A 156 -12.86 -27.14 3.56
CA ASN A 156 -13.54 -26.22 4.47
C ASN A 156 -12.67 -25.75 5.65
N LEU A 157 -11.35 -25.94 5.57
CA LEU A 157 -10.41 -25.41 6.54
C LEU A 157 -10.08 -23.93 6.29
N ASP A 158 -9.94 -23.17 7.36
CA ASP A 158 -9.42 -21.81 7.31
C ASP A 158 -7.88 -21.80 7.15
N GLU A 159 -7.31 -20.65 6.79
CA GLU A 159 -5.86 -20.40 6.71
C GLU A 159 -5.10 -20.76 8.00
N ASN A 160 -5.79 -20.73 9.15
CA ASN A 160 -5.24 -21.11 10.45
C ASN A 160 -5.31 -22.61 10.73
N GLY A 161 -6.03 -23.40 9.91
CA GLY A 161 -6.24 -24.84 10.08
C GLY A 161 -7.48 -25.23 10.89
N TYR A 162 -8.41 -24.27 11.15
CA TYR A 162 -9.67 -24.53 11.81
C TYR A 162 -10.78 -24.91 10.83
N LEU A 163 -11.68 -25.78 11.27
CA LEU A 163 -12.87 -26.15 10.50
C LEU A 163 -13.90 -25.03 10.59
N THR A 164 -14.29 -24.45 9.45
CA THR A 164 -15.29 -23.37 9.38
C THR A 164 -16.70 -23.90 9.26
N ALA A 165 -16.90 -25.04 8.59
CA ALA A 165 -18.20 -25.69 8.41
C ALA A 165 -18.58 -26.53 9.63
N THR A 166 -19.86 -26.60 9.90
CA THR A 166 -20.39 -27.52 10.93
C THR A 166 -20.46 -28.95 10.38
N LEU A 167 -20.35 -29.96 11.26
CA LEU A 167 -20.42 -31.37 10.84
C LEU A 167 -21.76 -31.70 10.16
N ASP A 168 -22.85 -31.07 10.58
CA ASP A 168 -24.18 -31.24 10.01
C ASP A 168 -24.24 -30.71 8.57
N GLU A 169 -23.56 -29.60 8.27
CA GLU A 169 -23.45 -29.02 6.92
C GLU A 169 -22.66 -29.95 6.00
N ILE A 170 -21.57 -30.53 6.48
CA ILE A 170 -20.76 -31.48 5.70
C ILE A 170 -21.54 -32.77 5.43
N ALA A 171 -22.25 -33.29 6.44
CA ALA A 171 -23.12 -34.45 6.29
C ALA A 171 -24.26 -34.20 5.28
N ALA A 172 -24.89 -33.04 5.34
CA ALA A 172 -25.97 -32.64 4.42
C ALA A 172 -25.50 -32.45 3.00
N ALA A 173 -24.29 -31.90 2.79
CA ALA A 173 -23.75 -31.59 1.46
C ALA A 173 -23.53 -32.88 0.62
N GLY A 174 -23.16 -34.00 1.25
CA GLY A 174 -22.87 -35.25 0.54
C GLY A 174 -23.84 -36.40 0.89
N ASN A 175 -24.89 -36.18 1.67
CA ASN A 175 -25.77 -37.21 2.23
C ASN A 175 -25.00 -38.32 2.98
N TYR A 176 -24.00 -37.95 3.75
CA TYR A 176 -23.15 -38.86 4.50
C TYR A 176 -23.75 -39.20 5.85
N SER A 177 -23.39 -40.36 6.42
CA SER A 177 -23.69 -40.69 7.79
C SER A 177 -22.88 -39.86 8.78
N MET A 178 -23.46 -39.45 9.91
CA MET A 178 -22.70 -38.69 10.93
C MET A 178 -21.52 -39.48 11.48
N ASP A 179 -21.67 -40.80 11.58
CA ASP A 179 -20.59 -41.68 12.06
C ASP A 179 -19.38 -41.66 11.12
N ASP A 180 -19.63 -41.66 9.81
CA ASP A 180 -18.56 -41.59 8.79
C ASP A 180 -17.87 -40.19 8.78
N VAL A 181 -18.64 -39.12 9.09
CA VAL A 181 -18.10 -37.75 9.19
C VAL A 181 -17.22 -37.59 10.43
N GLU A 182 -17.62 -38.19 11.57
CA GLU A 182 -16.79 -38.17 12.79
C GLU A 182 -15.52 -39.00 12.61
N GLU A 183 -15.59 -40.16 11.93
CA GLU A 183 -14.42 -40.97 11.61
C GLU A 183 -13.45 -40.20 10.68
N ALA A 184 -13.96 -39.53 9.64
CA ALA A 184 -13.16 -38.71 8.75
C ALA A 184 -12.51 -37.53 9.47
N LEU A 185 -13.24 -36.86 10.37
CA LEU A 185 -12.69 -35.79 11.18
C LEU A 185 -11.56 -36.25 12.09
N ALA A 186 -11.76 -37.38 12.79
CA ALA A 186 -10.74 -37.97 13.66
C ALA A 186 -9.46 -38.29 12.84
N MET A 187 -9.61 -38.82 11.62
CA MET A 187 -8.47 -39.06 10.72
C MET A 187 -7.74 -37.76 10.33
N VAL A 188 -8.46 -36.71 9.97
CA VAL A 188 -7.86 -35.42 9.59
C VAL A 188 -7.15 -34.78 10.81
N GLN A 189 -7.67 -34.95 12.01
CA GLN A 189 -7.06 -34.47 13.24
C GLN A 189 -5.74 -35.17 13.62
N GLU A 190 -5.48 -36.34 13.08
CA GLU A 190 -4.20 -37.09 13.22
C GLU A 190 -3.12 -36.64 12.25
N PHE A 191 -3.45 -35.82 11.23
CA PHE A 191 -2.49 -35.34 10.23
C PHE A 191 -1.53 -34.28 10.79
N ASP A 192 -0.41 -34.09 10.10
CA ASP A 192 0.56 -33.00 10.35
C ASP A 192 0.19 -31.77 9.52
N PRO A 193 0.08 -30.59 10.15
CA PRO A 193 0.43 -30.22 11.54
C PRO A 193 -0.64 -30.56 12.58
N PRO A 194 -0.22 -30.97 13.78
CA PRO A 194 -1.12 -31.39 14.83
C PRO A 194 -2.08 -30.26 15.23
N GLY A 195 -3.37 -30.61 15.39
CA GLY A 195 -4.42 -29.66 15.75
C GLY A 195 -5.17 -29.08 14.56
N VAL A 196 -4.88 -29.52 13.33
CA VAL A 196 -5.69 -29.20 12.15
C VAL A 196 -7.05 -29.91 12.24
N GLY A 197 -8.10 -29.32 11.64
CA GLY A 197 -9.47 -29.84 11.70
C GLY A 197 -10.18 -29.64 13.05
N ALA A 198 -9.58 -28.84 13.94
CA ALA A 198 -10.24 -28.45 15.20
C ALA A 198 -11.36 -27.42 14.93
N ARG A 199 -12.45 -27.53 15.68
CA ARG A 199 -13.60 -26.61 15.61
C ARG A 199 -13.33 -25.32 16.40
N ASP A 200 -12.66 -25.48 17.54
CA ASP A 200 -12.34 -24.40 18.48
C ASP A 200 -10.88 -24.46 18.94
N LEU A 201 -10.40 -23.32 19.47
CA LEU A 201 -9.06 -23.23 20.06
C LEU A 201 -8.84 -24.25 21.16
N GLN A 202 -9.89 -24.58 21.98
CA GLN A 202 -9.82 -25.59 23.02
C GLN A 202 -9.49 -26.96 22.45
N GLU A 203 -10.20 -27.35 21.40
CA GLU A 203 -9.99 -28.66 20.74
C GLU A 203 -8.60 -28.74 20.13
N CYS A 204 -8.17 -27.70 19.43
CA CYS A 204 -6.83 -27.62 18.84
C CYS A 204 -5.71 -27.83 19.86
N LEU A 205 -5.78 -27.11 20.98
CA LEU A 205 -4.80 -27.24 22.07
C LEU A 205 -4.85 -28.60 22.75
N LEU A 206 -6.05 -29.21 22.92
CA LEU A 206 -6.22 -30.54 23.48
C LEU A 206 -5.61 -31.63 22.58
N ILE A 207 -5.81 -31.54 21.27
CA ILE A 207 -5.24 -32.49 20.32
C ILE A 207 -3.71 -32.42 20.40
N GLN A 208 -3.12 -31.21 20.32
CA GLN A 208 -1.67 -31.02 20.43
C GLN A 208 -1.11 -31.52 21.78
N LEU A 209 -1.80 -31.23 22.87
CA LEU A 209 -1.36 -31.66 24.20
C LEU A 209 -1.37 -33.17 24.35
N LYS A 210 -2.37 -33.86 23.78
CA LYS A 210 -2.42 -35.34 23.78
C LYS A 210 -1.21 -35.95 23.03
N LEU A 211 -0.68 -35.27 22.04
CA LEU A 211 0.53 -35.71 21.27
C LEU A 211 1.81 -35.40 22.01
N VAL A 212 1.94 -34.19 22.61
CA VAL A 212 3.18 -33.72 23.26
C VAL A 212 3.35 -34.31 24.65
N ASP A 213 2.29 -34.27 25.46
CA ASP A 213 2.35 -34.74 26.85
C ASP A 213 0.98 -35.32 27.28
N PRO A 214 0.71 -36.59 26.93
CA PRO A 214 -0.59 -37.23 27.23
C PRO A 214 -0.84 -37.41 28.71
N GLN A 215 0.20 -37.41 29.56
CA GLN A 215 0.08 -37.64 30.99
C GLN A 215 -0.27 -36.37 31.79
N ASN A 216 -0.22 -35.20 31.21
CA ASN A 216 -0.45 -33.93 31.89
C ASN A 216 -1.94 -33.62 32.03
N THR A 217 -2.62 -34.37 32.87
CA THR A 217 -4.06 -34.19 33.12
C THR A 217 -4.43 -32.81 33.64
N LEU A 218 -3.49 -32.13 34.33
CA LEU A 218 -3.69 -30.79 34.87
C LEU A 218 -3.74 -29.76 33.74
N ALA A 219 -2.88 -29.85 32.72
CA ALA A 219 -2.91 -28.98 31.55
C ALA A 219 -4.19 -29.22 30.73
N GLN A 220 -4.63 -30.47 30.58
CA GLN A 220 -5.90 -30.80 29.91
C GLN A 220 -7.10 -30.16 30.59
N GLN A 221 -7.19 -30.21 31.91
CA GLN A 221 -8.27 -29.57 32.69
C GLN A 221 -8.25 -28.06 32.58
N ILE A 222 -7.05 -27.42 32.57
CA ILE A 222 -6.91 -25.97 32.37
C ILE A 222 -7.46 -25.55 31.01
N ILE A 223 -7.13 -26.26 29.95
CA ILE A 223 -7.59 -25.96 28.58
C ILE A 223 -9.10 -26.18 28.47
N ALA A 224 -9.65 -27.29 29.04
CA ALA A 224 -11.05 -27.61 28.89
C ALA A 224 -11.99 -26.65 29.67
N GLU A 225 -11.61 -26.22 30.88
CA GLU A 225 -12.56 -25.50 31.78
C GLU A 225 -12.13 -24.04 32.05
N HIS A 226 -10.84 -23.76 32.03
CA HIS A 226 -10.29 -22.48 32.54
C HIS A 226 -9.51 -21.63 31.52
N LEU A 227 -9.71 -21.87 30.22
CA LEU A 227 -9.00 -21.12 29.19
C LEU A 227 -9.24 -19.60 29.26
N LYS A 228 -10.46 -19.17 29.59
CA LYS A 228 -10.83 -17.74 29.75
C LYS A 228 -10.08 -17.07 30.92
N LEU A 229 -9.87 -17.79 32.03
CA LEU A 229 -9.10 -17.28 33.17
C LEU A 229 -7.61 -17.19 32.82
N LEU A 230 -7.12 -18.11 31.99
CA LEU A 230 -5.75 -18.09 31.47
C LEU A 230 -5.52 -16.90 30.56
N GLN A 231 -6.45 -16.58 29.67
CA GLN A 231 -6.38 -15.38 28.80
C GLN A 231 -6.27 -14.08 29.61
N ASN A 232 -6.93 -14.00 30.76
CA ASN A 232 -6.88 -12.87 31.69
C ASN A 232 -5.65 -12.89 32.62
N ASN A 233 -4.75 -13.86 32.46
CA ASN A 233 -3.55 -14.04 33.29
C ASN A 233 -3.83 -14.20 34.80
N GLN A 234 -5.00 -14.78 35.15
CA GLN A 234 -5.47 -14.96 36.53
C GLN A 234 -5.03 -16.30 37.10
N LEU A 235 -3.72 -16.59 37.16
CA LEU A 235 -3.17 -17.88 37.59
C LEU A 235 -3.58 -18.29 39.03
N LYS A 236 -3.73 -17.31 39.92
CA LYS A 236 -4.15 -17.56 41.32
C LYS A 236 -5.60 -18.07 41.39
N GLU A 237 -6.47 -17.64 40.51
CA GLU A 237 -7.88 -18.11 40.47
C GLU A 237 -7.95 -19.50 39.84
N VAL A 238 -7.17 -19.78 38.81
CA VAL A 238 -7.04 -21.13 38.23
C VAL A 238 -6.52 -22.12 39.31
N ALA A 239 -5.50 -21.73 40.08
CA ALA A 239 -4.94 -22.56 41.14
C ALA A 239 -5.96 -22.86 42.26
N ARG A 240 -6.81 -21.88 42.60
CA ARG A 240 -7.91 -22.08 43.58
C ARG A 240 -9.01 -22.98 43.03
N ALA A 241 -9.40 -22.78 41.75
CA ALA A 241 -10.45 -23.60 41.13
C ALA A 241 -10.06 -25.08 41.03
N LEU A 242 -8.78 -25.35 40.75
CA LEU A 242 -8.24 -26.70 40.63
C LEU A 242 -7.71 -27.30 41.95
N ASN A 243 -7.76 -26.54 43.07
CA ASN A 243 -7.19 -26.93 44.37
C ASN A 243 -5.74 -27.44 44.29
N ARG A 244 -4.92 -26.78 43.46
CA ARG A 244 -3.52 -27.15 43.24
C ARG A 244 -2.57 -26.01 43.57
N PRO A 245 -1.31 -26.28 43.92
CA PRO A 245 -0.29 -25.26 44.14
C PRO A 245 -0.06 -24.42 42.89
N VAL A 246 0.13 -23.10 43.06
CA VAL A 246 0.34 -22.16 41.98
C VAL A 246 1.57 -22.53 41.11
N GLU A 247 2.60 -23.12 41.71
CA GLU A 247 3.81 -23.56 40.99
C GLU A 247 3.55 -24.67 39.98
N LEU A 248 2.68 -25.64 40.31
CA LEU A 248 2.30 -26.69 39.37
C LEU A 248 1.44 -26.13 38.22
N VAL A 249 0.56 -25.17 38.52
CA VAL A 249 -0.24 -24.50 37.50
C VAL A 249 0.66 -23.69 36.60
N LYS A 250 1.72 -22.98 37.09
CA LYS A 250 2.67 -22.27 36.28
C LYS A 250 3.38 -23.21 35.28
N ARG A 251 3.85 -24.37 35.74
CA ARG A 251 4.50 -25.38 34.87
C ARG A 251 3.53 -25.88 33.79
N ALA A 252 2.29 -26.16 34.12
CA ALA A 252 1.29 -26.58 33.14
C ALA A 252 1.03 -25.48 32.10
N VAL A 253 0.90 -24.24 32.55
CA VAL A 253 0.75 -23.07 31.66
C VAL A 253 1.97 -22.86 30.75
N ASP A 254 3.18 -23.11 31.24
CA ASP A 254 4.40 -23.02 30.41
C ASP A 254 4.42 -24.10 29.33
N VAL A 255 3.84 -25.28 29.56
CA VAL A 255 3.61 -26.29 28.51
C VAL A 255 2.57 -25.79 27.49
N ILE A 256 1.44 -25.25 27.97
CA ILE A 256 0.37 -24.71 27.09
C ILE A 256 0.90 -23.57 26.21
N LYS A 257 1.77 -22.70 26.71
CA LYS A 257 2.37 -21.60 25.95
C LYS A 257 3.29 -22.06 24.81
N ARG A 258 3.77 -23.29 24.83
CA ARG A 258 4.60 -23.87 23.77
C ARG A 258 3.78 -24.46 22.63
N LEU A 259 2.48 -24.66 22.84
CA LEU A 259 1.57 -25.16 21.81
C LEU A 259 1.24 -24.07 20.78
N ASP A 260 0.94 -24.49 19.59
CA ASP A 260 0.70 -23.61 18.44
C ASP A 260 -0.82 -23.35 18.28
N PRO A 261 -1.32 -22.13 18.55
CA PRO A 261 -2.75 -21.83 18.42
C PRO A 261 -3.22 -21.74 16.96
N LYS A 262 -2.31 -21.73 15.98
CA LYS A 262 -2.60 -21.58 14.55
C LYS A 262 -1.72 -22.53 13.73
N PRO A 263 -2.02 -23.82 13.71
CA PRO A 263 -1.17 -24.80 13.06
C PRO A 263 -1.02 -24.58 11.54
N GLY A 264 -2.06 -24.06 10.87
CA GLY A 264 -2.04 -23.77 9.45
C GLY A 264 -1.12 -22.63 9.03
N SER A 265 -0.73 -21.75 9.97
CA SER A 265 0.07 -20.56 9.65
C SER A 265 1.45 -20.88 9.08
N ARG A 266 1.99 -22.08 9.29
CA ARG A 266 3.27 -22.53 8.74
C ARG A 266 3.24 -22.72 7.22
N TYR A 267 2.06 -23.03 6.68
CA TYR A 267 1.84 -23.25 5.25
C TYR A 267 1.24 -22.03 4.54
N ASN A 268 0.87 -21.01 5.32
CA ASN A 268 0.33 -19.77 4.76
C ASN A 268 1.48 -18.85 4.34
N HIS A 269 2.00 -19.11 3.14
CA HIS A 269 2.96 -18.23 2.49
C HIS A 269 2.22 -17.06 1.87
N THR A 270 1.74 -16.14 2.72
CA THR A 270 1.25 -14.84 2.23
C THR A 270 2.45 -14.12 1.64
N GLU A 271 2.58 -14.16 0.33
CA GLU A 271 3.61 -13.38 -0.35
C GLU A 271 3.42 -11.90 0.03
N PRO A 272 4.44 -11.27 0.62
CA PRO A 272 4.35 -9.86 0.94
C PRO A 272 4.12 -9.10 -0.37
N ARG A 273 3.02 -8.38 -0.48
CA ARG A 273 2.76 -7.52 -1.63
C ARG A 273 3.87 -6.49 -1.69
N LEU A 274 4.78 -6.66 -2.63
CA LEU A 274 5.81 -5.67 -2.92
C LEU A 274 5.12 -4.44 -3.49
N VAL A 275 5.19 -3.33 -2.77
CA VAL A 275 4.72 -2.03 -3.25
C VAL A 275 5.87 -1.39 -4.00
N GLU A 276 5.72 -1.23 -5.31
CA GLU A 276 6.69 -0.52 -6.12
C GLU A 276 6.63 0.98 -5.84
N PRO A 277 7.77 1.62 -5.51
CA PRO A 277 7.81 3.04 -5.21
C PRO A 277 7.74 3.88 -6.49
N ASP A 278 6.97 4.98 -6.45
CA ASP A 278 6.89 5.96 -7.53
C ASP A 278 8.16 6.83 -7.62
N VAL A 279 8.82 7.05 -6.49
CA VAL A 279 10.00 7.91 -6.36
C VAL A 279 11.06 7.21 -5.51
N GLN A 280 12.33 7.40 -5.85
CA GLN A 280 13.46 6.93 -5.07
C GLN A 280 14.29 8.11 -4.58
N PHE A 281 14.55 8.17 -3.27
CA PHE A 281 15.49 9.12 -2.69
C PHE A 281 16.88 8.47 -2.60
N ARG A 282 17.82 9.01 -3.36
CA ARG A 282 19.18 8.51 -3.41
C ARG A 282 20.16 9.64 -3.12
N LYS A 283 21.23 9.32 -2.37
CA LYS A 283 22.31 10.27 -2.10
C LYS A 283 23.38 10.13 -3.18
N VAL A 284 23.59 11.20 -3.96
CA VAL A 284 24.60 11.27 -5.02
C VAL A 284 25.52 12.44 -4.68
N ASP A 285 26.82 12.22 -4.63
CA ASP A 285 27.83 13.24 -4.31
C ASP A 285 27.61 14.02 -3.01
N GLY A 286 26.94 13.39 -2.03
CA GLY A 286 26.62 13.99 -0.74
C GLY A 286 25.29 14.75 -0.68
N GLU A 287 24.63 14.96 -1.80
CA GLU A 287 23.31 15.61 -1.90
C GLU A 287 22.19 14.57 -2.14
N TRP A 288 21.03 14.83 -1.54
CA TRP A 288 19.85 13.99 -1.74
C TRP A 288 19.13 14.38 -3.03
N GLN A 289 18.90 13.40 -3.90
CA GLN A 289 18.19 13.55 -5.17
C GLN A 289 16.92 12.68 -5.19
N ALA A 290 15.87 13.20 -5.87
CA ALA A 290 14.64 12.49 -6.12
C ALA A 290 14.65 11.95 -7.56
N LEU A 291 14.74 10.63 -7.70
CA LEU A 291 14.65 9.94 -8.98
C LEU A 291 13.22 9.42 -9.14
N MET A 292 12.58 9.74 -10.27
CA MET A 292 11.26 9.21 -10.61
C MET A 292 11.41 7.81 -11.20
N ASN A 293 10.53 6.90 -10.80
CA ASN A 293 10.45 5.57 -11.39
C ASN A 293 9.36 5.56 -12.47
N ASP A 294 9.79 5.69 -13.72
CA ASP A 294 8.89 5.74 -14.89
C ASP A 294 8.91 4.43 -15.69
N ASP A 295 9.62 3.37 -15.22
CA ASP A 295 9.93 2.17 -16.01
C ASP A 295 8.69 1.41 -16.51
N ASP A 296 7.57 1.46 -15.76
CA ASP A 296 6.34 0.75 -16.15
C ASP A 296 5.30 1.62 -16.88
N LEU A 297 5.55 2.91 -17.04
CA LEU A 297 4.62 3.77 -17.75
C LEU A 297 4.88 3.71 -19.24
N PRO A 298 3.88 3.40 -20.08
CA PRO A 298 4.04 3.39 -21.54
C PRO A 298 4.45 4.78 -22.02
N GLN A 299 5.53 4.83 -22.80
CA GLN A 299 5.99 6.07 -23.42
C GLN A 299 5.07 6.38 -24.60
N LEU A 300 4.39 7.53 -24.53
CA LEU A 300 3.45 7.96 -25.56
C LEU A 300 4.16 8.72 -26.67
N ARG A 301 3.82 8.37 -27.91
CA ARG A 301 4.27 9.08 -29.12
C ARG A 301 3.07 9.44 -29.98
N LEU A 302 3.15 10.57 -30.68
CA LEU A 302 2.16 10.95 -31.68
C LEU A 302 2.50 10.29 -33.02
N ASN A 303 1.53 9.60 -33.61
CA ASN A 303 1.71 8.90 -34.88
C ASN A 303 1.95 9.91 -36.04
N PRO A 304 3.09 9.84 -36.71
CA PRO A 304 3.45 10.79 -37.76
C PRO A 304 2.56 10.71 -39.01
N MET A 305 1.87 9.60 -39.23
CA MET A 305 0.94 9.45 -40.37
C MET A 305 -0.25 10.40 -40.26
N TYR A 306 -0.83 10.55 -39.07
CA TYR A 306 -1.95 11.48 -38.85
C TYR A 306 -1.51 12.94 -38.91
N ARG A 307 -0.27 13.26 -38.56
CA ARG A 307 0.32 14.58 -38.73
C ARG A 307 0.39 14.96 -40.22
N ARG A 308 0.79 14.03 -41.10
CA ARG A 308 0.80 14.24 -42.56
C ARG A 308 -0.59 14.44 -43.16
N LEU A 309 -1.63 13.79 -42.59
CA LEU A 309 -3.03 13.96 -42.98
C LEU A 309 -3.56 15.38 -42.68
N LEU A 310 -3.13 15.96 -41.55
CA LEU A 310 -3.47 17.35 -41.21
C LEU A 310 -2.83 18.38 -42.13
N ALA A 311 -1.63 18.09 -42.66
CA ALA A 311 -0.90 18.99 -43.56
C ALA A 311 -1.36 18.93 -45.00
N ARG A 312 -2.15 17.91 -45.42
CA ARG A 312 -2.66 17.76 -46.79
C ARG A 312 -4.05 18.39 -46.92
N ASP A 313 -4.21 19.34 -47.85
CA ASP A 313 -5.48 20.00 -48.16
C ASP A 313 -6.54 19.10 -48.83
N ALA A 314 -6.22 17.83 -49.08
CA ALA A 314 -7.06 16.88 -49.82
C ALA A 314 -7.99 16.03 -49.00
N ALA A 315 -8.06 16.20 -47.64
CA ALA A 315 -8.97 15.43 -46.79
C ALA A 315 -10.32 16.13 -46.60
N ASP A 316 -11.39 15.36 -46.57
CA ASP A 316 -12.74 15.86 -46.27
C ASP A 316 -12.73 16.66 -44.95
N ARG A 317 -13.49 17.76 -44.93
CA ARG A 317 -13.53 18.73 -43.83
C ARG A 317 -13.89 18.05 -42.47
N ASP A 318 -14.77 17.07 -42.53
CA ASP A 318 -15.21 16.33 -41.33
C ASP A 318 -14.12 15.41 -40.79
N VAL A 319 -13.37 14.73 -41.64
CA VAL A 319 -12.22 13.89 -41.25
C VAL A 319 -11.11 14.75 -40.66
N ARG A 320 -10.86 15.93 -41.22
CA ARG A 320 -9.85 16.86 -40.70
C ARG A 320 -10.22 17.39 -39.33
N ASN A 321 -11.49 17.74 -39.10
CA ASN A 321 -11.97 18.19 -37.79
C ASN A 321 -11.85 17.06 -36.73
N TYR A 322 -12.25 15.83 -37.07
CA TYR A 322 -12.10 14.69 -36.19
C TYR A 322 -10.65 14.43 -35.80
N VAL A 323 -9.74 14.38 -36.77
CA VAL A 323 -8.30 14.17 -36.49
C VAL A 323 -7.74 15.32 -35.66
N LYS A 324 -8.15 16.57 -35.90
CA LYS A 324 -7.73 17.72 -35.09
C LYS A 324 -8.19 17.62 -33.64
N GLU A 325 -9.43 17.22 -33.40
CA GLU A 325 -9.95 17.00 -32.03
C GLU A 325 -9.16 15.91 -31.30
N ARG A 326 -8.93 14.76 -31.96
CA ARG A 326 -8.17 13.64 -31.40
C ARG A 326 -6.72 14.02 -31.12
N PHE A 327 -6.11 14.77 -32.00
CA PHE A 327 -4.73 15.28 -31.85
C PHE A 327 -4.62 16.26 -30.66
N THR A 328 -5.59 17.16 -30.52
CA THR A 328 -5.64 18.09 -29.38
C THR A 328 -5.82 17.35 -28.07
N ALA A 329 -6.70 16.33 -28.01
CA ALA A 329 -6.90 15.48 -26.82
C ALA A 329 -5.62 14.72 -26.46
N ALA A 330 -4.90 14.17 -27.44
CA ALA A 330 -3.65 13.47 -27.24
C ALA A 330 -2.57 14.39 -26.63
N ILE A 331 -2.38 15.58 -27.19
CA ILE A 331 -1.43 16.57 -26.65
C ILE A 331 -1.81 16.99 -25.24
N GLN A 332 -3.10 17.19 -24.97
CA GLN A 332 -3.58 17.56 -23.63
C GLN A 332 -3.27 16.46 -22.61
N LEU A 333 -3.46 15.20 -22.98
CA LEU A 333 -3.12 14.06 -22.13
C LEU A 333 -1.62 14.02 -21.81
N MET A 334 -0.76 14.12 -22.84
CA MET A 334 0.69 14.12 -22.66
C MET A 334 1.14 15.25 -21.73
N LYS A 335 0.61 16.47 -21.92
CA LYS A 335 0.87 17.62 -21.03
C LYS A 335 0.42 17.36 -19.60
N ASN A 336 -0.73 16.75 -19.41
CA ASN A 336 -1.24 16.43 -18.07
C ASN A 336 -0.33 15.43 -17.34
N ILE A 337 0.18 14.43 -18.06
CA ILE A 337 1.13 13.44 -17.51
C ILE A 337 2.45 14.11 -17.13
N GLU A 338 2.98 14.94 -18.01
CA GLU A 338 4.24 15.67 -17.77
C GLU A 338 4.10 16.67 -16.60
N GLN A 339 3.01 17.42 -16.56
CA GLN A 339 2.72 18.32 -15.46
C GLN A 339 2.55 17.57 -14.13
N ARG A 340 1.93 16.38 -14.13
CA ARG A 340 1.89 15.49 -12.97
C ARG A 340 3.30 15.15 -12.51
N LYS A 341 4.17 14.66 -13.41
CA LYS A 341 5.55 14.28 -13.12
C LYS A 341 6.33 15.45 -12.52
N HIS A 342 6.26 16.60 -13.16
CA HIS A 342 6.93 17.82 -12.69
C HIS A 342 6.43 18.28 -11.31
N THR A 343 5.11 18.19 -11.04
CA THR A 343 4.54 18.55 -9.75
C THR A 343 5.01 17.60 -8.65
N ILE A 344 5.01 16.30 -8.90
CA ILE A 344 5.48 15.29 -7.92
C ILE A 344 6.98 15.53 -7.64
N GLN A 345 7.80 15.73 -8.68
CA GLN A 345 9.22 15.99 -8.53
C GLN A 345 9.50 17.24 -7.69
N ARG A 346 8.80 18.35 -7.92
CA ARG A 346 8.94 19.58 -7.13
C ARG A 346 8.54 19.39 -5.68
N VAL A 347 7.47 18.65 -5.41
CA VAL A 347 7.03 18.28 -4.06
C VAL A 347 8.09 17.42 -3.38
N CYS A 348 8.64 16.41 -4.05
CA CYS A 348 9.70 15.56 -3.51
C CYS A 348 10.98 16.35 -3.19
N LEU A 349 11.38 17.29 -4.05
CA LEU A 349 12.53 18.17 -3.78
C LEU A 349 12.30 19.06 -2.56
N SER A 350 11.09 19.60 -2.35
CA SER A 350 10.75 20.34 -1.14
C SER A 350 10.80 19.46 0.11
N ILE A 351 10.32 18.20 0.03
CA ILE A 351 10.45 17.23 1.12
C ILE A 351 11.92 16.96 1.44
N LEU A 352 12.75 16.70 0.45
CA LEU A 352 14.19 16.42 0.63
C LEU A 352 14.93 17.55 1.34
N ARG A 353 14.66 18.80 0.96
CA ARG A 353 15.28 19.97 1.59
C ARG A 353 14.94 20.10 3.08
N ARG A 354 13.72 19.71 3.47
CA ARG A 354 13.25 19.83 4.85
C ARG A 354 13.54 18.61 5.70
N GLN A 355 13.53 17.42 5.11
CA GLN A 355 13.65 16.12 5.80
C GLN A 355 15.03 15.46 5.66
N GLY A 356 16.08 16.22 5.37
CA GLY A 356 17.44 15.70 5.27
C GLY A 356 17.87 14.93 6.52
N ASP A 357 17.56 15.46 7.72
CA ASP A 357 17.90 14.85 9.00
C ASP A 357 17.19 13.49 9.20
N PHE A 358 15.94 13.35 8.73
CA PHE A 358 15.22 12.09 8.74
C PHE A 358 15.94 11.04 7.86
N LEU A 359 16.41 11.42 6.69
CA LEU A 359 17.06 10.52 5.76
C LEU A 359 18.44 10.05 6.25
N ASP A 360 19.17 10.92 6.96
CA ASP A 360 20.50 10.62 7.49
C ASP A 360 20.45 9.91 8.85
N TYR A 361 19.60 10.34 9.79
CA TYR A 361 19.58 9.87 11.17
C TYR A 361 18.39 8.99 11.53
N GLY A 362 17.42 8.89 10.65
CA GLY A 362 16.26 8.01 10.82
C GLY A 362 15.03 8.71 11.38
N ALA A 363 14.06 7.88 11.70
CA ALA A 363 12.68 8.29 11.92
C ALA A 363 12.42 9.10 13.20
N ASP A 364 13.39 9.14 14.12
CA ASP A 364 13.28 9.97 15.34
C ASP A 364 13.53 11.46 15.04
N HIS A 365 14.20 11.76 13.92
CA HIS A 365 14.51 13.12 13.45
C HIS A 365 13.52 13.66 12.41
N LEU A 366 12.32 13.10 12.34
CA LEU A 366 11.26 13.58 11.45
C LEU A 366 10.80 14.97 11.88
N LYS A 367 11.00 15.96 11.02
CA LYS A 367 10.52 17.33 11.25
C LYS A 367 9.06 17.46 10.86
N PRO A 368 8.22 18.21 11.61
CA PRO A 368 6.85 18.47 11.20
C PRO A 368 6.83 19.31 9.92
N MET A 369 5.87 19.02 9.04
CA MET A 369 5.72 19.73 7.78
C MET A 369 4.26 19.79 7.38
N MET A 370 3.77 21.01 7.08
CA MET A 370 2.39 21.21 6.64
C MET A 370 2.28 21.22 5.11
N ILE A 371 1.17 20.68 4.59
CA ILE A 371 0.88 20.71 3.15
C ILE A 371 0.84 22.15 2.61
N LYS A 372 0.38 23.11 3.42
CA LYS A 372 0.30 24.54 3.05
C LYS A 372 1.68 25.14 2.76
N GLU A 373 2.67 24.83 3.59
CA GLU A 373 4.03 25.35 3.46
C GLU A 373 4.70 24.85 2.17
N VAL A 374 4.53 23.56 1.89
CA VAL A 374 5.04 22.97 0.63
C VAL A 374 4.31 23.55 -0.57
N ALA A 375 3.00 23.78 -0.46
CA ALA A 375 2.21 24.37 -1.52
C ALA A 375 2.65 25.81 -1.85
N GLU A 376 2.99 26.62 -0.84
CA GLU A 376 3.53 27.97 -1.01
C GLU A 376 4.94 27.94 -1.65
N GLU A 377 5.82 27.03 -1.22
CA GLU A 377 7.16 26.87 -1.79
C GLU A 377 7.12 26.41 -3.25
N VAL A 378 6.25 25.45 -3.56
CA VAL A 378 6.07 24.91 -4.92
C VAL A 378 5.25 25.86 -5.80
N GLY A 379 4.51 26.83 -5.24
CA GLY A 379 3.66 27.78 -5.98
C GLY A 379 2.38 27.13 -6.54
N VAL A 380 1.80 26.15 -5.82
CA VAL A 380 0.56 25.47 -6.22
C VAL A 380 -0.47 25.49 -5.09
N HIS A 381 -1.73 25.23 -5.43
CA HIS A 381 -2.78 25.16 -4.40
C HIS A 381 -2.56 23.94 -3.47
N PRO A 382 -2.85 24.04 -2.14
CA PRO A 382 -2.69 22.93 -1.20
C PRO A 382 -3.42 21.63 -1.60
N SER A 383 -4.59 21.75 -2.25
CA SER A 383 -5.30 20.57 -2.77
C SER A 383 -4.53 19.81 -3.86
N THR A 384 -3.71 20.51 -4.65
CA THR A 384 -2.85 19.90 -5.69
C THR A 384 -1.74 19.08 -5.03
N VAL A 385 -1.09 19.63 -4.01
CA VAL A 385 -0.08 18.90 -3.22
C VAL A 385 -0.69 17.68 -2.54
N SER A 386 -1.87 17.84 -1.91
CA SER A 386 -2.57 16.73 -1.25
C SER A 386 -2.87 15.57 -2.21
N ARG A 387 -3.28 15.86 -3.45
CA ARG A 387 -3.51 14.85 -4.50
C ARG A 387 -2.21 14.26 -5.03
N ALA A 388 -1.17 15.08 -5.16
CA ALA A 388 0.14 14.62 -5.62
C ALA A 388 0.82 13.66 -4.65
N VAL A 389 0.50 13.74 -3.36
CA VAL A 389 1.10 12.92 -2.29
C VAL A 389 0.25 11.69 -1.96
N ALA A 390 -1.07 11.73 -2.22
CA ALA A 390 -1.98 10.62 -1.90
C ALA A 390 -1.65 9.37 -2.71
N ASN A 391 -1.62 8.21 -2.03
CA ASN A 391 -1.40 6.88 -2.61
C ASN A 391 -0.11 6.78 -3.46
N LYS A 392 0.93 7.51 -3.06
CA LYS A 392 2.24 7.45 -3.70
C LYS A 392 3.32 7.09 -2.71
N TYR A 393 4.21 6.22 -3.15
CA TYR A 393 5.27 5.65 -2.31
C TYR A 393 6.64 6.13 -2.73
N VAL A 394 7.51 6.28 -1.75
CA VAL A 394 8.90 6.65 -1.95
C VAL A 394 9.82 5.63 -1.29
N HIS A 395 10.85 5.24 -2.02
CA HIS A 395 11.92 4.43 -1.47
C HIS A 395 12.95 5.33 -0.78
N THR A 396 13.17 5.08 0.51
CA THR A 396 14.16 5.78 1.33
C THR A 396 15.13 4.77 1.94
N PRO A 397 16.29 5.17 2.49
CA PRO A 397 17.17 4.27 3.23
C PRO A 397 16.51 3.58 4.43
N GLN A 398 15.41 4.17 4.95
CA GLN A 398 14.62 3.62 6.05
C GLN A 398 13.56 2.59 5.59
N GLY A 399 13.42 2.41 4.27
CA GLY A 399 12.42 1.54 3.65
C GLY A 399 11.46 2.31 2.74
N VAL A 400 10.44 1.60 2.26
CA VAL A 400 9.39 2.18 1.41
C VAL A 400 8.34 2.84 2.29
N LEU A 401 8.10 4.13 2.07
CA LEU A 401 7.16 4.95 2.85
C LEU A 401 6.17 5.63 1.91
N GLU A 402 4.95 5.86 2.39
CA GLU A 402 3.99 6.71 1.69
C GLU A 402 4.46 8.18 1.77
N LEU A 403 4.37 8.95 0.67
CA LEU A 403 4.74 10.38 0.67
C LEU A 403 3.97 11.19 1.71
N ARG A 404 2.75 10.77 2.02
CA ARG A 404 1.93 11.39 3.06
C ARG A 404 2.53 11.28 4.46
N TYR A 405 3.36 10.30 4.72
CA TYR A 405 4.03 10.08 6.01
C TYR A 405 4.86 11.29 6.47
N PHE A 406 5.45 12.04 5.53
CA PHE A 406 6.25 13.22 5.84
C PHE A 406 5.43 14.42 6.29
N PHE A 407 4.13 14.43 5.99
CA PHE A 407 3.22 15.52 6.37
C PHE A 407 2.55 15.18 7.71
N SER A 408 3.19 15.62 8.78
CA SER A 408 2.70 15.42 10.14
C SER A 408 2.47 16.75 10.82
N GLU A 409 1.43 16.80 11.68
CA GLU A 409 1.15 17.97 12.50
C GLU A 409 2.30 18.25 13.47
N SER A 410 2.54 19.53 13.74
CA SER A 410 3.51 19.98 14.72
C SER A 410 2.92 19.90 16.13
N VAL A 411 3.74 19.49 17.08
CA VAL A 411 3.48 19.56 18.52
C VAL A 411 4.60 20.39 19.15
N ASN A 412 4.25 21.23 20.12
CA ASN A 412 5.23 22.04 20.83
C ASN A 412 6.25 21.13 21.53
N GLY A 413 7.47 21.16 21.05
CA GLY A 413 8.61 20.40 21.57
C GLY A 413 9.43 21.21 22.59
N PRO A 414 10.56 20.64 23.05
CA PRO A 414 11.45 21.29 24.01
C PRO A 414 12.03 22.58 23.45
N GLN A 415 12.13 23.64 24.28
CA GLN A 415 12.70 24.96 23.96
C GLN A 415 12.06 25.68 22.74
N GLY A 416 10.76 25.41 22.46
CA GLY A 416 10.08 26.07 21.35
C GLY A 416 10.38 25.42 19.97
N SER A 417 11.09 24.29 19.92
CA SER A 417 11.23 23.52 18.71
C SER A 417 9.92 22.79 18.41
N GLU A 418 9.56 22.72 17.14
CA GLU A 418 8.42 21.93 16.69
C GLU A 418 8.82 20.47 16.52
N MET A 419 8.06 19.55 17.12
CA MET A 419 8.26 18.11 17.01
C MET A 419 7.10 17.47 16.25
N SER A 420 7.42 16.47 15.43
CA SER A 420 6.42 15.69 14.71
C SER A 420 5.58 14.82 15.67
N LEU A 421 4.27 14.75 15.42
CA LEU A 421 3.37 13.86 16.15
C LEU A 421 3.82 12.39 16.09
N LEU A 422 4.41 11.98 14.96
CA LEU A 422 4.92 10.61 14.78
C LEU A 422 6.15 10.34 15.66
N SER A 423 7.09 11.28 15.76
CA SER A 423 8.24 11.17 16.66
C SER A 423 7.80 11.10 18.12
N LEU A 424 6.76 11.87 18.49
CA LEU A 424 6.18 11.82 19.82
C LEU A 424 5.53 10.47 20.14
N LYS A 425 4.73 9.92 19.21
CA LYS A 425 4.15 8.57 19.37
C LYS A 425 5.23 7.51 19.55
N ARG A 426 6.33 7.58 18.79
CA ARG A 426 7.46 6.65 18.94
C ARG A 426 8.14 6.81 20.30
N ARG A 427 8.30 8.02 20.78
CA ARG A 427 8.91 8.25 22.09
C ARG A 427 8.06 7.68 23.21
N VAL A 428 6.73 7.86 23.14
CA VAL A 428 5.79 7.22 24.07
C VAL A 428 5.90 5.68 23.98
N LYS A 429 5.99 5.12 22.78
CA LYS A 429 6.17 3.68 22.59
C LYS A 429 7.46 3.18 23.24
N LYS A 430 8.57 3.87 23.00
CA LYS A 430 9.88 3.53 23.58
C LYS A 430 9.87 3.60 25.10
N MET A 431 9.25 4.65 25.70
CA MET A 431 9.11 4.74 27.16
C MET A 431 8.30 3.59 27.76
N ILE A 432 7.33 3.04 27.00
CA ILE A 432 6.54 1.90 27.43
C ILE A 432 7.30 0.57 27.22
N GLU A 433 8.10 0.45 26.18
CA GLU A 433 8.95 -0.72 25.93
C GLU A 433 10.08 -0.84 26.96
N ASP A 434 10.63 0.30 27.42
CA ASP A 434 11.69 0.39 28.43
C ASP A 434 11.14 0.33 29.87
N GLU A 435 9.79 0.12 30.08
CA GLU A 435 9.19 0.09 31.43
C GLU A 435 9.45 -1.25 32.15
N ASP A 436 9.48 -1.20 33.49
CA ASP A 436 9.50 -2.41 34.31
C ASP A 436 8.12 -3.09 34.30
N PRO A 437 8.02 -4.37 33.87
CA PRO A 437 6.75 -5.11 33.85
C PRO A 437 6.08 -5.26 35.23
N ALA A 438 6.83 -5.17 36.33
CA ALA A 438 6.27 -5.24 37.72
C ALA A 438 5.58 -3.91 38.08
N HIS A 439 6.13 -2.78 37.59
CA HIS A 439 5.66 -1.44 37.89
C HIS A 439 5.48 -0.59 36.63
N PRO A 440 4.50 -0.96 35.75
CA PRO A 440 4.30 -0.28 34.48
C PRO A 440 3.90 1.18 34.68
N LEU A 441 4.41 2.07 33.82
CA LEU A 441 4.19 3.50 33.87
C LEU A 441 2.71 3.85 33.64
N THR A 442 2.17 4.73 34.45
CA THR A 442 0.83 5.29 34.24
C THR A 442 0.88 6.38 33.17
N ASP A 443 -0.24 6.64 32.47
CA ASP A 443 -0.35 7.70 31.47
C ASP A 443 0.02 9.08 32.07
N GLU A 444 -0.19 9.29 33.36
CA GLU A 444 0.19 10.49 34.10
C GLU A 444 1.71 10.60 34.33
N GLN A 445 2.37 9.48 34.66
CA GLN A 445 3.83 9.43 34.80
C GLN A 445 4.53 9.65 33.48
N ILE A 446 3.98 9.11 32.38
CA ILE A 446 4.48 9.36 31.02
C ILE A 446 4.34 10.83 30.67
N THR A 447 3.18 11.44 30.97
CA THR A 447 2.95 12.89 30.77
C THR A 447 3.97 13.72 31.54
N LYS A 448 4.26 13.34 32.81
CA LYS A 448 5.23 14.06 33.65
C LYS A 448 6.65 13.96 33.09
N ARG A 449 7.08 12.77 32.67
CA ARG A 449 8.40 12.59 32.02
C ARG A 449 8.52 13.40 30.74
N LEU A 450 7.48 13.41 29.89
CA LEU A 450 7.45 14.25 28.69
C LEU A 450 7.51 15.75 29.01
N SER A 451 6.85 16.17 30.09
CA SER A 451 6.92 17.58 30.52
C SER A 451 8.30 17.96 31.08
N GLU A 452 9.00 17.04 31.74
CA GLU A 452 10.41 17.21 32.18
C GLU A 452 11.36 17.33 30.98
N GLU A 453 11.06 16.64 29.88
CA GLU A 453 11.76 16.78 28.58
C GLU A 453 11.34 18.05 27.82
N GLY A 454 10.42 18.85 28.33
CA GLY A 454 9.95 20.10 27.72
C GLY A 454 8.80 19.94 26.72
N ILE A 455 8.23 18.75 26.60
CA ILE A 455 7.12 18.47 25.67
C ILE A 455 5.80 18.61 26.42
N GLN A 456 4.98 19.59 26.04
CA GLN A 456 3.71 19.87 26.69
C GLN A 456 2.58 19.03 26.06
N VAL A 457 2.21 17.94 26.72
CA VAL A 457 1.09 17.07 26.33
C VAL A 457 0.16 16.81 27.50
N THR A 458 -1.12 16.60 27.23
CA THR A 458 -2.09 16.24 28.27
C THR A 458 -2.15 14.72 28.46
N ARG A 459 -2.55 14.29 29.66
CA ARG A 459 -2.79 12.86 29.95
C ARG A 459 -3.75 12.21 28.94
N ARG A 460 -4.80 12.93 28.50
CA ARG A 460 -5.76 12.43 27.51
C ARG A 460 -5.10 12.18 26.16
N THR A 461 -4.18 13.05 25.76
CA THR A 461 -3.42 12.91 24.51
C THR A 461 -2.51 11.68 24.55
N VAL A 462 -1.81 11.46 25.68
CA VAL A 462 -0.96 10.28 25.88
C VAL A 462 -1.80 8.99 25.86
N ALA A 463 -2.96 8.97 26.52
CA ALA A 463 -3.87 7.83 26.48
C ALA A 463 -4.35 7.52 25.05
N LYS A 464 -4.72 8.56 24.26
CA LYS A 464 -5.09 8.40 22.85
C LYS A 464 -3.93 7.83 22.03
N TYR A 465 -2.70 8.34 22.20
CA TYR A 465 -1.54 7.82 21.47
C TYR A 465 -1.25 6.36 21.79
N ARG A 466 -1.40 5.97 23.08
CA ARG A 466 -1.25 4.58 23.49
C ARG A 466 -2.31 3.68 22.84
N GLU A 467 -3.57 4.14 22.79
CA GLU A 467 -4.67 3.43 22.12
C GLU A 467 -4.43 3.30 20.62
N ASP A 468 -4.00 4.38 19.94
CA ASP A 468 -3.63 4.37 18.53
C ASP A 468 -2.52 3.35 18.23
N LEU A 469 -1.57 3.17 19.17
CA LEU A 469 -0.50 2.19 19.09
C LEU A 469 -0.94 0.77 19.51
N ARG A 470 -2.22 0.56 19.86
CA ARG A 470 -2.78 -0.70 20.36
C ARG A 470 -2.10 -1.24 21.61
N ILE A 471 -1.52 -0.36 22.44
CA ILE A 471 -0.86 -0.73 23.67
C ILE A 471 -1.92 -0.80 24.79
N PRO A 472 -2.03 -1.92 25.54
CA PRO A 472 -3.03 -2.07 26.59
C PRO A 472 -2.79 -1.11 27.76
N SER A 473 -3.84 -0.91 28.59
CA SER A 473 -3.77 -0.07 29.78
C SER A 473 -2.80 -0.64 30.83
N THR A 474 -2.32 0.21 31.75
CA THR A 474 -1.39 -0.14 32.84
C THR A 474 -1.81 -1.36 33.62
N HIS A 475 -3.13 -1.54 33.89
CA HIS A 475 -3.65 -2.70 34.62
C HIS A 475 -3.46 -4.03 33.89
N ARG A 476 -3.53 -4.01 32.55
CA ARG A 476 -3.34 -5.22 31.71
C ARG A 476 -1.85 -5.49 31.43
N ARG A 477 -1.00 -4.46 31.45
CA ARG A 477 0.44 -4.60 31.26
C ARG A 477 1.15 -5.09 32.53
N ARG A 478 0.55 -4.85 33.68
CA ARG A 478 1.16 -5.23 34.96
C ARG A 478 1.21 -6.75 35.13
N VAL A 479 2.41 -7.29 35.15
CA VAL A 479 2.64 -8.71 35.51
C VAL A 479 2.58 -8.80 37.01
N LYS A 480 1.54 -9.45 37.55
CA LYS A 480 1.45 -9.75 38.96
C LYS A 480 2.40 -10.92 39.27
N ALA A 481 3.48 -10.65 40.00
CA ALA A 481 4.40 -11.65 40.49
C ALA A 481 3.68 -12.71 41.35
#